data_3a267e005c2e6993a5a9ac4822670eee
#
_entry.id   3a267e005c2e6993a5a9ac4822670eee
#
_cell.length_a   1.000
_cell.length_b   1.000
_cell.length_c   1.000
_cell.angle_alpha   90.00
_cell.angle_beta   90.00
_cell.angle_gamma   90.00
#
_symmetry.space_group_name_H-M   'P 1'
#
loop_
_entity.id
_entity.type
_entity.pdbx_description
1 polymer ?
#
loop_
_entity_poly.entity_id
_entity_poly.type
_entity_poly.pdbx_seq_one_letter_code
_entity_poly.pdbx_strand_id
1 'polypeptide(L)'
;MFNRLRDLFKKTEPVEETLSLSFDDLPGWMDVREEEIDSGLLDTTAPSREAITGALERLRKVIARMEAADADETIHPRLRDISKKALPQFTKSMAQILSREPSGDPETFYATAAETLKSVLKAMKGQGKYLSSSYPDEMKEVRTAVRDLGREINAMTETVSRARADRQQVKDAREVYESLTRIRGEYTAASGQARDYRKALEELDGEVQKAEEDLAALRLRPDYARRQEIEGMIRELDVQDEEIGREITALRTPAVHLFRKAEKAAGKAGEDTAAKAIGRALDAYTAPLQDDGDTLAGLIESVMPATLAMIRRGDLALKNQEEIGLFSDPDTLPAGIRRTMRRQREIREQRAALEETRAALPNVIDEQHLTAEVARLQREREVKAAARARAEGQQEISQTSYARERESLQSRATALAKREVMISAPDLPPT
;
A
#
# COMPACT_ATOMS: atom_id res chain seq x y z
N MET A 1 -24.92 -75.99 -7.37
CA MET A 1 -25.99 -75.11 -7.92
C MET A 1 -26.21 -73.80 -7.18
N PHE A 2 -25.52 -73.51 -6.08
CA PHE A 2 -25.75 -72.32 -5.27
C PHE A 2 -24.89 -71.06 -5.68
N ASN A 3 -23.88 -71.21 -6.53
CA ASN A 3 -23.03 -70.07 -6.94
C ASN A 3 -23.61 -69.26 -8.10
N ARG A 4 -24.58 -69.72 -8.86
CA ARG A 4 -25.22 -69.03 -9.94
C ARG A 4 -26.30 -68.02 -9.50
N LEU A 5 -26.81 -68.11 -8.28
CA LEU A 5 -27.79 -67.18 -7.73
C LEU A 5 -27.16 -65.99 -7.04
N ARG A 6 -25.84 -66.00 -6.73
CA ARG A 6 -25.15 -64.96 -6.06
C ARG A 6 -24.74 -63.84 -7.05
N ASP A 7 -24.58 -64.14 -8.34
CA ASP A 7 -24.24 -63.19 -9.38
C ASP A 7 -25.45 -62.40 -9.92
N LEU A 8 -26.70 -62.89 -9.64
CA LEU A 8 -27.93 -62.16 -10.03
C LEU A 8 -28.35 -61.07 -9.02
N PHE A 9 -27.70 -60.98 -7.84
CA PHE A 9 -27.93 -59.94 -6.84
C PHE A 9 -26.73 -58.99 -6.67
N LYS A 10 -25.74 -59.02 -7.57
CA LYS A 10 -24.87 -57.85 -7.72
C LYS A 10 -25.76 -56.75 -8.24
N LYS A 11 -26.31 -55.91 -7.32
CA LYS A 11 -26.73 -54.57 -7.63
C LYS A 11 -25.57 -53.95 -8.41
N THR A 12 -25.73 -53.76 -9.71
CA THR A 12 -24.96 -52.83 -10.50
C THR A 12 -25.22 -51.49 -9.79
N GLU A 13 -24.26 -51.02 -9.02
CA GLU A 13 -24.28 -49.64 -8.58
C GLU A 13 -24.43 -48.82 -9.87
N PRO A 14 -25.39 -47.88 -9.97
CA PRO A 14 -25.47 -47.02 -11.13
C PRO A 14 -24.11 -46.35 -11.22
N VAL A 15 -23.43 -46.53 -12.31
CA VAL A 15 -22.26 -45.70 -12.66
C VAL A 15 -22.81 -44.28 -12.62
N GLU A 16 -22.53 -43.57 -11.56
CA GLU A 16 -22.83 -42.13 -11.48
C GLU A 16 -22.07 -41.49 -12.65
N GLU A 17 -22.79 -41.20 -13.73
CA GLU A 17 -22.22 -40.55 -14.92
C GLU A 17 -21.66 -39.22 -14.46
N THR A 18 -20.32 -39.13 -14.38
CA THR A 18 -19.62 -37.91 -14.07
C THR A 18 -19.98 -36.84 -15.11
N LEU A 19 -20.55 -35.75 -14.69
CA LEU A 19 -20.89 -34.62 -15.58
C LEU A 19 -19.62 -33.85 -15.95
N SER A 20 -19.25 -33.83 -17.23
CA SER A 20 -18.15 -33.03 -17.72
C SER A 20 -18.65 -31.69 -18.23
N LEU A 21 -18.18 -30.59 -17.69
CA LEU A 21 -18.52 -29.22 -18.08
C LEU A 21 -17.26 -28.46 -18.50
N SER A 22 -17.34 -27.71 -19.59
CA SER A 22 -16.29 -26.73 -19.88
C SER A 22 -16.45 -25.49 -19.00
N PHE A 23 -15.35 -24.78 -18.75
CA PHE A 23 -15.37 -23.55 -17.96
C PHE A 23 -16.31 -22.50 -18.58
N ASP A 24 -16.30 -22.40 -19.89
CA ASP A 24 -17.08 -21.40 -20.62
C ASP A 24 -18.59 -21.72 -20.66
N ASP A 25 -18.97 -22.99 -20.47
CA ASP A 25 -20.37 -23.42 -20.42
C ASP A 25 -21.00 -23.29 -19.03
N LEU A 26 -20.19 -23.07 -17.99
CA LEU A 26 -20.65 -22.97 -16.61
C LEU A 26 -21.73 -21.89 -16.38
N PRO A 27 -21.63 -20.67 -16.92
CA PRO A 27 -22.67 -19.67 -16.73
C PRO A 27 -24.02 -20.15 -17.25
N GLY A 28 -24.06 -20.68 -18.47
CA GLY A 28 -25.29 -21.22 -19.05
C GLY A 28 -25.85 -22.42 -18.28
N TRP A 29 -24.96 -23.30 -17.75
CA TRP A 29 -25.37 -24.40 -16.89
C TRP A 29 -25.97 -23.90 -15.56
N MET A 30 -25.40 -22.86 -14.95
CA MET A 30 -25.92 -22.25 -13.72
C MET A 30 -27.29 -21.59 -13.97
N ASP A 31 -27.47 -20.94 -15.11
CA ASP A 31 -28.76 -20.36 -15.51
C ASP A 31 -29.85 -21.45 -15.63
N VAL A 32 -29.56 -22.55 -16.29
CA VAL A 32 -30.47 -23.71 -16.38
C VAL A 32 -30.81 -24.27 -14.99
N ARG A 33 -29.83 -24.33 -14.09
CA ARG A 33 -30.07 -24.79 -12.71
C ARG A 33 -30.99 -23.84 -11.94
N GLU A 34 -30.83 -22.54 -12.11
CA GLU A 34 -31.71 -21.53 -11.49
C GLU A 34 -33.13 -21.66 -12.02
N GLU A 35 -33.32 -21.84 -13.34
CA GLU A 35 -34.62 -22.11 -13.95
C GLU A 35 -35.28 -23.41 -13.46
N GLU A 36 -34.50 -24.48 -13.28
CA GLU A 36 -34.99 -25.76 -12.71
C GLU A 36 -35.47 -25.60 -11.27
N ILE A 37 -34.75 -24.79 -10.44
CA ILE A 37 -35.16 -24.51 -9.06
C ILE A 37 -36.47 -23.72 -9.06
N ASP A 38 -36.60 -22.72 -9.93
CA ASP A 38 -37.77 -21.86 -10.02
C ASP A 38 -39.01 -22.62 -10.52
N SER A 39 -38.85 -23.40 -11.57
CA SER A 39 -39.94 -24.25 -12.09
C SER A 39 -40.35 -25.32 -11.07
N GLY A 40 -39.36 -25.97 -10.44
CA GLY A 40 -39.61 -26.97 -9.39
C GLY A 40 -40.34 -26.37 -8.19
N LEU A 41 -40.01 -25.17 -7.78
CA LEU A 41 -40.69 -24.42 -6.71
C LEU A 41 -42.13 -24.09 -7.13
N LEU A 42 -42.34 -23.62 -8.35
CA LEU A 42 -43.65 -23.28 -8.88
C LEU A 42 -44.58 -24.51 -8.89
N ASP A 43 -44.11 -25.63 -9.42
CA ASP A 43 -44.87 -26.89 -9.55
C ASP A 43 -45.19 -27.54 -8.20
N THR A 44 -44.17 -27.63 -7.34
CA THR A 44 -44.30 -28.30 -6.02
C THR A 44 -45.22 -27.51 -5.09
N THR A 45 -45.27 -26.17 -5.21
CA THR A 45 -46.14 -25.33 -4.36
C THR A 45 -47.52 -25.13 -4.94
N ALA A 46 -47.78 -25.47 -6.19
CA ALA A 46 -49.07 -25.25 -6.84
C ALA A 46 -50.28 -25.79 -6.05
N PRO A 47 -50.30 -27.02 -5.54
CA PRO A 47 -51.42 -27.57 -4.79
C PRO A 47 -51.71 -26.77 -3.49
N SER A 48 -50.65 -26.44 -2.74
CA SER A 48 -50.79 -25.66 -1.51
C SER A 48 -51.25 -24.23 -1.76
N ARG A 49 -50.81 -23.60 -2.87
CA ARG A 49 -51.25 -22.24 -3.27
C ARG A 49 -52.73 -22.27 -3.61
N GLU A 50 -53.23 -23.27 -4.33
CA GLU A 50 -54.63 -23.43 -4.62
C GLU A 50 -55.47 -23.63 -3.36
N ALA A 51 -55.02 -24.53 -2.45
CA ALA A 51 -55.69 -24.78 -1.16
C ALA A 51 -55.71 -23.56 -0.26
N ILE A 52 -54.62 -22.74 -0.23
CA ILE A 52 -54.55 -21.48 0.50
C ILE A 52 -55.57 -20.49 -0.07
N THR A 53 -55.61 -20.31 -1.40
CA THR A 53 -56.54 -19.43 -2.09
C THR A 53 -58.00 -19.85 -1.74
N GLY A 54 -58.30 -21.12 -1.82
CA GLY A 54 -59.60 -21.63 -1.43
C GLY A 54 -59.96 -21.40 0.05
N ALA A 55 -58.99 -21.50 0.96
CA ALA A 55 -59.18 -21.21 2.37
C ALA A 55 -59.46 -19.71 2.62
N LEU A 56 -58.73 -18.81 1.91
CA LEU A 56 -58.97 -17.37 1.96
C LEU A 56 -60.37 -16.99 1.44
N GLU A 57 -60.79 -17.62 0.34
CA GLU A 57 -62.14 -17.41 -0.18
C GLU A 57 -63.21 -17.92 0.78
N ARG A 58 -63.02 -19.08 1.41
CA ARG A 58 -63.94 -19.53 2.47
C ARG A 58 -64.00 -18.54 3.61
N LEU A 59 -62.90 -17.99 4.05
CA LEU A 59 -62.88 -16.94 5.08
C LEU A 59 -63.66 -15.68 4.64
N ARG A 60 -63.46 -15.20 3.39
CA ARG A 60 -64.21 -14.06 2.87
C ARG A 60 -65.72 -14.32 2.90
N LYS A 61 -66.15 -15.52 2.43
CA LYS A 61 -67.58 -15.90 2.42
C LYS A 61 -68.17 -15.95 3.82
N VAL A 62 -67.47 -16.54 4.79
CA VAL A 62 -67.93 -16.64 6.18
C VAL A 62 -68.03 -15.25 6.81
N ILE A 63 -67.03 -14.38 6.60
CA ILE A 63 -67.06 -13.03 7.15
C ILE A 63 -68.22 -12.21 6.57
N ALA A 64 -68.48 -12.32 5.27
CA ALA A 64 -69.65 -11.67 4.65
C ALA A 64 -70.96 -12.19 5.20
N ARG A 65 -71.09 -13.50 5.47
CA ARG A 65 -72.29 -14.08 6.15
C ARG A 65 -72.46 -13.54 7.57
N MET A 66 -71.36 -13.45 8.33
CA MET A 66 -71.37 -12.92 9.69
C MET A 66 -71.82 -11.44 9.72
N GLU A 67 -71.40 -10.65 8.70
CA GLU A 67 -71.83 -9.23 8.61
C GLU A 67 -73.32 -9.08 8.35
N ALA A 68 -73.90 -10.03 7.62
CA ALA A 68 -75.35 -10.05 7.29
C ALA A 68 -76.24 -10.79 8.33
N ALA A 69 -75.60 -11.50 9.30
CA ALA A 69 -76.34 -12.33 10.25
C ALA A 69 -76.82 -11.53 11.50
N ASP A 70 -78.02 -11.77 11.90
CA ASP A 70 -78.52 -11.28 13.19
C ASP A 70 -78.04 -12.19 14.35
N ALA A 71 -77.72 -11.60 15.51
CA ALA A 71 -77.24 -12.37 16.67
C ALA A 71 -78.38 -13.30 17.17
N ASP A 72 -78.02 -14.55 17.50
CA ASP A 72 -78.89 -15.57 18.05
C ASP A 72 -79.68 -15.03 19.26
N GLU A 73 -80.99 -15.13 19.20
CA GLU A 73 -81.91 -14.58 20.22
C GLU A 73 -81.85 -15.30 21.56
N THR A 74 -81.29 -16.51 21.59
CA THR A 74 -81.20 -17.38 22.79
C THR A 74 -80.04 -16.99 23.73
N ILE A 75 -79.25 -15.99 23.39
CA ILE A 75 -78.03 -15.60 24.12
C ILE A 75 -78.34 -14.55 25.21
N HIS A 76 -77.58 -14.68 26.34
CA HIS A 76 -77.71 -13.73 27.47
C HIS A 76 -77.54 -12.26 27.02
N PRO A 77 -78.39 -11.32 27.45
CA PRO A 77 -78.40 -9.91 26.96
C PRO A 77 -77.03 -9.24 27.01
N ARG A 78 -76.20 -9.44 28.04
CA ARG A 78 -74.84 -8.85 28.15
C ARG A 78 -73.86 -9.35 27.07
N LEU A 79 -73.94 -10.64 26.71
CA LEU A 79 -73.11 -11.20 25.65
C LEU A 79 -73.59 -10.67 24.30
N ARG A 80 -74.85 -10.49 24.08
CA ARG A 80 -75.46 -9.89 22.87
C ARG A 80 -74.95 -8.45 22.66
N ASP A 81 -74.87 -7.64 23.69
CA ASP A 81 -74.41 -6.24 23.59
C ASP A 81 -72.89 -6.16 23.31
N ILE A 82 -72.10 -7.05 23.89
CA ILE A 82 -70.70 -7.15 23.59
C ILE A 82 -70.50 -7.56 22.15
N SER A 83 -71.23 -8.57 21.69
CA SER A 83 -71.17 -9.10 20.31
C SER A 83 -71.57 -8.06 19.29
N LYS A 84 -72.61 -7.27 19.52
CA LYS A 84 -73.06 -6.16 18.67
C LYS A 84 -71.99 -5.11 18.46
N LYS A 85 -71.08 -4.86 19.44
CA LYS A 85 -69.96 -3.93 19.33
C LYS A 85 -68.74 -4.58 18.67
N ALA A 86 -68.48 -5.86 18.93
CA ALA A 86 -67.31 -6.61 18.43
C ALA A 86 -67.46 -7.01 16.95
N LEU A 87 -68.65 -7.33 16.46
CA LEU A 87 -68.92 -7.81 15.12
C LEU A 87 -68.46 -6.82 14.02
N PRO A 88 -68.91 -5.54 14.02
CA PRO A 88 -68.45 -4.62 12.98
C PRO A 88 -66.92 -4.39 12.95
N GLN A 89 -66.29 -4.41 14.11
CA GLN A 89 -64.84 -4.27 14.24
C GLN A 89 -64.10 -5.50 13.69
N PHE A 90 -64.59 -6.70 14.01
CA PHE A 90 -64.05 -7.97 13.54
C PHE A 90 -64.23 -8.09 12.02
N THR A 91 -65.43 -7.93 11.47
CA THR A 91 -65.68 -8.07 10.04
C THR A 91 -64.91 -7.06 9.22
N LYS A 92 -64.88 -5.78 9.64
CA LYS A 92 -64.07 -4.74 9.00
C LYS A 92 -62.55 -5.08 9.02
N SER A 93 -62.03 -5.51 10.17
CA SER A 93 -60.60 -5.92 10.28
C SER A 93 -60.28 -7.12 9.39
N MET A 94 -61.16 -8.15 9.41
CA MET A 94 -61.00 -9.34 8.56
C MET A 94 -61.10 -9.00 7.08
N ALA A 95 -62.06 -8.17 6.67
CA ALA A 95 -62.20 -7.73 5.28
C ALA A 95 -60.91 -6.99 4.80
N GLN A 96 -60.33 -6.12 5.62
CA GLN A 96 -59.10 -5.42 5.35
C GLN A 96 -57.90 -6.36 5.25
N ILE A 97 -57.80 -7.39 6.11
CA ILE A 97 -56.74 -8.39 6.06
C ILE A 97 -56.86 -9.26 4.78
N LEU A 98 -58.08 -9.67 4.46
CA LEU A 98 -58.39 -10.56 3.36
C LEU A 98 -58.43 -9.86 1.99
N SER A 99 -58.42 -8.51 1.94
CA SER A 99 -58.30 -7.76 0.68
C SER A 99 -56.93 -7.88 0.01
N ARG A 100 -55.91 -8.30 0.73
CA ARG A 100 -54.58 -8.56 0.17
C ARG A 100 -54.65 -9.84 -0.62
N GLU A 101 -54.39 -9.76 -1.93
CA GLU A 101 -54.26 -10.93 -2.80
C GLU A 101 -52.80 -11.36 -2.86
N PRO A 102 -52.51 -12.65 -2.58
CA PRO A 102 -51.19 -13.19 -2.78
C PRO A 102 -50.78 -13.14 -4.29
N SER A 103 -49.50 -12.79 -4.56
CA SER A 103 -48.97 -12.74 -5.93
C SER A 103 -48.81 -14.13 -6.57
N GLY A 104 -48.61 -14.17 -7.87
CA GLY A 104 -48.35 -15.44 -8.58
C GLY A 104 -46.98 -16.08 -8.28
N ASP A 105 -45.99 -15.29 -7.83
CA ASP A 105 -44.67 -15.78 -7.43
C ASP A 105 -44.76 -16.58 -6.11
N PRO A 106 -44.24 -17.83 -6.07
CA PRO A 106 -44.37 -18.72 -4.90
C PRO A 106 -43.83 -18.14 -3.60
N GLU A 107 -42.71 -17.43 -3.60
CA GLU A 107 -42.10 -16.88 -2.38
C GLU A 107 -42.89 -15.68 -1.84
N THR A 108 -43.29 -14.78 -2.72
CA THR A 108 -44.09 -13.62 -2.38
C THR A 108 -45.49 -14.06 -1.95
N PHE A 109 -46.04 -15.08 -2.61
CA PHE A 109 -47.28 -15.74 -2.21
C PHE A 109 -47.20 -16.29 -0.79
N TYR A 110 -46.17 -17.07 -0.50
CA TYR A 110 -45.93 -17.65 0.82
C TYR A 110 -45.80 -16.55 1.89
N ALA A 111 -45.02 -15.52 1.65
CA ALA A 111 -44.84 -14.42 2.60
C ALA A 111 -46.15 -13.69 2.89
N THR A 112 -46.92 -13.38 1.85
CA THR A 112 -48.21 -12.72 1.96
C THR A 112 -49.25 -13.59 2.69
N ALA A 113 -49.32 -14.88 2.40
CA ALA A 113 -50.19 -15.83 3.05
C ALA A 113 -49.85 -16.00 4.57
N ALA A 114 -48.55 -16.09 4.89
CA ALA A 114 -48.09 -16.20 6.27
C ALA A 114 -48.38 -14.92 7.09
N GLU A 115 -48.22 -13.74 6.51
CA GLU A 115 -48.60 -12.47 7.16
C GLU A 115 -50.10 -12.35 7.34
N THR A 116 -50.90 -12.78 6.33
CA THR A 116 -52.34 -12.86 6.39
C THR A 116 -52.80 -13.77 7.52
N LEU A 117 -52.24 -14.99 7.63
CA LEU A 117 -52.53 -15.91 8.72
C LEU A 117 -52.23 -15.30 10.08
N LYS A 118 -51.08 -14.67 10.26
CA LYS A 118 -50.70 -14.00 11.51
C LYS A 118 -51.67 -12.90 11.89
N SER A 119 -52.14 -12.11 10.92
CA SER A 119 -53.09 -11.03 11.11
C SER A 119 -54.47 -11.54 11.44
N VAL A 120 -54.95 -12.60 10.74
CA VAL A 120 -56.20 -13.28 11.04
C VAL A 120 -56.22 -13.88 12.45
N LEU A 121 -55.14 -14.56 12.86
CA LEU A 121 -55.01 -15.10 14.21
C LEU A 121 -55.06 -13.99 15.28
N LYS A 122 -54.49 -12.82 15.01
CA LYS A 122 -54.55 -11.66 15.90
C LYS A 122 -55.99 -11.13 16.02
N ALA A 123 -56.70 -11.01 14.91
CA ALA A 123 -58.11 -10.57 14.92
C ALA A 123 -59.01 -11.56 15.67
N MET A 124 -58.80 -12.87 15.47
CA MET A 124 -59.53 -13.94 16.19
C MET A 124 -59.28 -13.90 17.71
N LYS A 125 -58.05 -13.68 18.16
CA LYS A 125 -57.69 -13.57 19.58
C LYS A 125 -58.21 -12.27 20.20
N GLY A 126 -58.39 -11.22 19.40
CA GLY A 126 -58.95 -9.93 19.79
C GLY A 126 -60.47 -9.97 19.86
N GLN A 127 -61.12 -9.37 18.86
CA GLN A 127 -62.59 -9.25 18.79
C GLN A 127 -63.28 -10.59 18.58
N GLY A 128 -62.67 -11.50 17.84
CA GLY A 128 -63.25 -12.81 17.50
C GLY A 128 -63.60 -13.68 18.70
N LYS A 129 -62.86 -13.57 19.84
CA LYS A 129 -63.17 -14.31 21.05
C LYS A 129 -64.55 -14.03 21.62
N TYR A 130 -65.08 -12.83 21.47
CA TYR A 130 -66.37 -12.43 21.95
C TYR A 130 -67.53 -12.87 21.05
N LEU A 131 -67.22 -13.26 19.80
CA LEU A 131 -68.20 -13.71 18.81
C LEU A 131 -68.49 -15.18 18.88
N SER A 132 -67.61 -15.99 19.55
CA SER A 132 -67.69 -17.45 19.58
C SER A 132 -68.98 -17.97 20.23
N SER A 133 -69.65 -17.18 21.12
CA SER A 133 -70.88 -17.55 21.78
C SER A 133 -72.09 -17.08 21.00
N SER A 134 -71.99 -16.04 20.21
CA SER A 134 -73.12 -15.41 19.50
C SER A 134 -73.21 -15.84 18.03
N TYR A 135 -72.12 -16.35 17.47
CA TYR A 135 -71.99 -16.85 16.11
C TYR A 135 -71.20 -18.15 16.13
N PRO A 136 -71.64 -19.24 16.78
CA PRO A 136 -70.87 -20.45 17.03
C PRO A 136 -70.49 -21.21 15.76
N ASP A 137 -71.40 -21.29 14.79
CA ASP A 137 -71.21 -22.02 13.55
C ASP A 137 -70.22 -21.29 12.60
N GLU A 138 -70.38 -19.99 12.43
CA GLU A 138 -69.50 -19.17 11.60
C GLU A 138 -68.11 -19.13 12.19
N MET A 139 -67.98 -18.94 13.50
CA MET A 139 -66.68 -18.96 14.17
C MET A 139 -66.01 -20.35 14.12
N LYS A 140 -66.77 -21.46 14.06
CA LYS A 140 -66.24 -22.80 13.81
C LYS A 140 -65.72 -22.92 12.40
N GLU A 141 -66.41 -22.42 11.38
CA GLU A 141 -65.95 -22.36 9.99
C GLU A 141 -64.70 -21.50 9.84
N VAL A 142 -64.64 -20.29 10.49
CA VAL A 142 -63.42 -19.45 10.52
C VAL A 142 -62.25 -20.22 11.09
N ARG A 143 -62.42 -20.89 12.24
CA ARG A 143 -61.32 -21.71 12.85
C ARG A 143 -60.83 -22.82 11.93
N THR A 144 -61.79 -23.50 11.24
CA THR A 144 -61.44 -24.56 10.29
C THR A 144 -60.64 -24.01 9.10
N ALA A 145 -61.13 -22.93 8.50
CA ALA A 145 -60.42 -22.30 7.37
C ALA A 145 -59.02 -21.78 7.77
N VAL A 146 -58.90 -21.22 8.97
CA VAL A 146 -57.61 -20.73 9.52
C VAL A 146 -56.65 -21.92 9.79
N ARG A 147 -57.15 -23.03 10.29
CA ARG A 147 -56.36 -24.25 10.51
C ARG A 147 -55.88 -24.84 9.17
N ASP A 148 -56.76 -24.89 8.15
CA ASP A 148 -56.42 -25.35 6.82
C ASP A 148 -55.34 -24.43 6.20
N LEU A 149 -55.53 -23.09 6.28
CA LEU A 149 -54.57 -22.10 5.84
C LEU A 149 -53.20 -22.33 6.51
N GLY A 150 -53.18 -22.54 7.84
CA GLY A 150 -51.93 -22.76 8.58
C GLY A 150 -51.21 -24.06 8.17
N ARG A 151 -51.99 -25.14 7.91
CA ARG A 151 -51.42 -26.43 7.46
C ARG A 151 -50.74 -26.29 6.11
N GLU A 152 -51.39 -25.62 5.14
CA GLU A 152 -50.85 -25.47 3.79
C GLU A 152 -49.63 -24.52 3.74
N ILE A 153 -49.63 -23.44 4.55
CA ILE A 153 -48.47 -22.55 4.71
C ILE A 153 -47.29 -23.33 5.28
N ASN A 154 -47.53 -24.18 6.30
CA ASN A 154 -46.46 -25.03 6.86
C ASN A 154 -45.91 -26.04 5.82
N ALA A 155 -46.78 -26.61 4.98
CA ALA A 155 -46.35 -27.49 3.89
C ALA A 155 -45.43 -26.79 2.88
N MET A 156 -45.67 -25.53 2.59
CA MET A 156 -44.81 -24.72 1.71
C MET A 156 -43.49 -24.32 2.36
N THR A 157 -43.40 -24.24 3.67
CA THR A 157 -42.22 -23.66 4.38
C THR A 157 -40.92 -24.37 4.03
N GLU A 158 -40.90 -25.70 4.04
CA GLU A 158 -39.69 -26.49 3.74
C GLU A 158 -39.29 -26.34 2.28
N THR A 159 -40.24 -26.37 1.35
CA THR A 159 -39.99 -26.26 -0.09
C THR A 159 -39.42 -24.88 -0.45
N VAL A 160 -40.02 -23.81 0.09
CA VAL A 160 -39.54 -22.42 -0.12
C VAL A 160 -38.14 -22.24 0.50
N SER A 161 -37.91 -22.79 1.71
CA SER A 161 -36.61 -22.69 2.36
C SER A 161 -35.52 -23.43 1.58
N ARG A 162 -35.85 -24.61 1.03
CA ARG A 162 -34.91 -25.40 0.19
C ARG A 162 -34.58 -24.64 -1.12
N ALA A 163 -35.57 -24.14 -1.82
CA ALA A 163 -35.37 -23.38 -3.03
C ALA A 163 -34.48 -22.13 -2.81
N ARG A 164 -34.66 -21.46 -1.67
CA ARG A 164 -33.77 -20.32 -1.30
C ARG A 164 -32.34 -20.77 -1.07
N ALA A 165 -32.15 -21.88 -0.37
CA ALA A 165 -30.81 -22.42 -0.15
C ALA A 165 -30.14 -22.84 -1.46
N ASP A 166 -30.88 -23.49 -2.36
CA ASP A 166 -30.37 -23.94 -3.66
C ASP A 166 -30.02 -22.72 -4.55
N ARG A 167 -30.83 -21.66 -4.62
CA ARG A 167 -30.50 -20.39 -5.32
C ARG A 167 -29.26 -19.72 -4.72
N GLN A 168 -29.11 -19.75 -3.39
CA GLN A 168 -27.90 -19.21 -2.75
C GLN A 168 -26.65 -19.98 -3.18
N GLN A 169 -26.73 -21.30 -3.32
CA GLN A 169 -25.62 -22.11 -3.81
C GLN A 169 -25.27 -21.76 -5.27
N VAL A 170 -26.28 -21.55 -6.14
CA VAL A 170 -26.03 -21.08 -7.52
C VAL A 170 -25.33 -19.73 -7.54
N LYS A 171 -25.81 -18.78 -6.72
CA LYS A 171 -25.18 -17.46 -6.60
C LYS A 171 -23.73 -17.56 -6.12
N ASP A 172 -23.48 -18.35 -5.09
CA ASP A 172 -22.13 -18.58 -4.55
C ASP A 172 -21.19 -19.21 -5.60
N ALA A 173 -21.70 -20.14 -6.42
CA ALA A 173 -20.92 -20.73 -7.51
C ALA A 173 -20.60 -19.69 -8.61
N ARG A 174 -21.54 -18.82 -8.93
CA ARG A 174 -21.36 -17.72 -9.90
C ARG A 174 -20.31 -16.70 -9.42
N GLU A 175 -20.32 -16.34 -8.13
CA GLU A 175 -19.31 -15.46 -7.53
C GLU A 175 -17.90 -16.07 -7.62
N VAL A 176 -17.76 -17.39 -7.41
CA VAL A 176 -16.47 -18.07 -7.55
C VAL A 176 -16.01 -18.12 -9.03
N TYR A 177 -16.92 -18.34 -9.95
CA TYR A 177 -16.63 -18.30 -11.39
C TYR A 177 -16.12 -16.91 -11.84
N GLU A 178 -16.79 -15.86 -11.41
CA GLU A 178 -16.36 -14.46 -11.68
C GLU A 178 -14.99 -14.17 -11.07
N SER A 179 -14.75 -14.66 -9.84
CA SER A 179 -13.45 -14.53 -9.17
C SER A 179 -12.34 -15.23 -9.97
N LEU A 180 -12.59 -16.46 -10.47
CA LEU A 180 -11.63 -17.20 -11.29
C LEU A 180 -11.31 -16.47 -12.60
N THR A 181 -12.34 -15.93 -13.26
CA THR A 181 -12.17 -15.14 -14.50
C THR A 181 -11.29 -13.91 -14.26
N ARG A 182 -11.53 -13.20 -13.17
CA ARG A 182 -10.72 -12.03 -12.75
C ARG A 182 -9.27 -12.43 -12.43
N ILE A 183 -9.07 -13.48 -11.61
CA ILE A 183 -7.73 -13.95 -11.24
C ILE A 183 -6.92 -14.37 -12.47
N ARG A 184 -7.55 -15.03 -13.44
CA ARG A 184 -6.92 -15.40 -14.73
C ARG A 184 -6.47 -14.16 -15.50
N GLY A 185 -7.29 -13.11 -15.51
CA GLY A 185 -6.94 -11.82 -16.13
C GLY A 185 -5.73 -11.17 -15.43
N GLU A 186 -5.74 -11.15 -14.10
CA GLU A 186 -4.63 -10.61 -13.29
C GLU A 186 -3.32 -11.39 -13.52
N TYR A 187 -3.38 -12.72 -13.57
CA TYR A 187 -2.24 -13.56 -13.89
C TYR A 187 -1.67 -13.26 -15.28
N THR A 188 -2.53 -13.17 -16.27
CA THR A 188 -2.12 -12.89 -17.66
C THR A 188 -1.44 -11.52 -17.76
N ALA A 189 -2.00 -10.51 -17.12
CA ALA A 189 -1.42 -9.16 -17.08
C ALA A 189 -0.05 -9.15 -16.36
N ALA A 190 0.06 -9.80 -15.20
CA ALA A 190 1.30 -9.89 -14.43
C ALA A 190 2.39 -10.65 -15.21
N SER A 191 2.03 -11.76 -15.89
CA SER A 191 2.93 -12.51 -16.74
C SER A 191 3.46 -11.69 -17.93
N GLY A 192 2.57 -10.90 -18.57
CA GLY A 192 2.96 -9.96 -19.62
C GLY A 192 3.96 -8.91 -19.12
N GLN A 193 3.65 -8.27 -18.00
CA GLN A 193 4.53 -7.28 -17.38
C GLN A 193 5.91 -7.86 -17.00
N ALA A 194 5.94 -9.05 -16.40
CA ALA A 194 7.19 -9.70 -16.02
C ALA A 194 8.08 -9.98 -17.25
N ARG A 195 7.47 -10.39 -18.37
CA ARG A 195 8.17 -10.61 -19.64
C ARG A 195 8.71 -9.31 -20.24
N ASP A 196 7.93 -8.24 -20.22
CA ASP A 196 8.36 -6.93 -20.74
C ASP A 196 9.51 -6.34 -19.90
N TYR A 197 9.43 -6.47 -18.58
CA TYR A 197 10.53 -6.05 -17.71
C TYR A 197 11.79 -6.89 -17.90
N ARG A 198 11.68 -8.19 -18.20
CA ARG A 198 12.83 -9.05 -18.51
C ARG A 198 13.57 -8.54 -19.74
N LYS A 199 12.85 -8.24 -20.83
CA LYS A 199 13.43 -7.68 -22.04
C LYS A 199 14.10 -6.33 -21.80
N ALA A 200 13.40 -5.43 -21.07
CA ALA A 200 13.97 -4.12 -20.75
C ALA A 200 15.25 -4.23 -19.88
N LEU A 201 15.34 -5.22 -19.00
CA LEU A 201 16.54 -5.49 -18.21
C LEU A 201 17.69 -6.02 -19.07
N GLU A 202 17.43 -6.90 -20.03
CA GLU A 202 18.45 -7.39 -20.99
C GLU A 202 19.02 -6.22 -21.83
N GLU A 203 18.19 -5.29 -22.28
CA GLU A 203 18.62 -4.09 -23.00
C GLU A 203 19.47 -3.17 -22.10
N LEU A 204 19.01 -2.89 -20.87
CA LEU A 204 19.74 -2.06 -19.92
C LEU A 204 21.08 -2.70 -19.48
N ASP A 205 21.16 -4.01 -19.32
CA ASP A 205 22.40 -4.71 -19.02
C ASP A 205 23.44 -4.49 -20.13
N GLY A 206 23.01 -4.51 -21.40
CA GLY A 206 23.86 -4.20 -22.56
C GLY A 206 24.31 -2.71 -22.56
N GLU A 207 23.41 -1.78 -22.23
CA GLU A 207 23.76 -0.36 -22.16
C GLU A 207 24.74 -0.06 -21.01
N VAL A 208 24.53 -0.65 -19.83
CA VAL A 208 25.45 -0.54 -18.67
C VAL A 208 26.82 -1.06 -19.04
N GLN A 209 26.90 -2.27 -19.63
CA GLN A 209 28.16 -2.87 -20.03
C GLN A 209 28.91 -1.96 -21.01
N LYS A 210 28.22 -1.43 -22.02
CA LYS A 210 28.83 -0.53 -23.00
C LYS A 210 29.36 0.76 -22.35
N ALA A 211 28.59 1.37 -21.47
CA ALA A 211 29.01 2.59 -20.77
C ALA A 211 30.22 2.33 -19.85
N GLU A 212 30.28 1.17 -19.19
CA GLU A 212 31.44 0.73 -18.38
C GLU A 212 32.69 0.47 -19.26
N GLU A 213 32.50 -0.13 -20.41
CA GLU A 213 33.59 -0.34 -21.40
C GLU A 213 34.13 0.99 -21.93
N ASP A 214 33.25 1.95 -22.26
CA ASP A 214 33.63 3.29 -22.70
C ASP A 214 34.37 4.05 -21.61
N LEU A 215 33.96 3.94 -20.35
CA LEU A 215 34.64 4.53 -19.19
C LEU A 215 36.04 3.89 -18.98
N ALA A 216 36.12 2.59 -19.12
CA ALA A 216 37.40 1.85 -19.02
C ALA A 216 38.36 2.25 -20.17
N ALA A 217 37.86 2.38 -21.40
CA ALA A 217 38.60 2.83 -22.54
C ALA A 217 39.13 4.26 -22.38
N LEU A 218 38.29 5.18 -21.80
CA LEU A 218 38.70 6.54 -21.49
C LEU A 218 39.91 6.55 -20.53
N ARG A 219 39.88 5.71 -19.49
CA ARG A 219 40.95 5.61 -18.48
C ARG A 219 42.29 5.08 -19.03
N LEU A 220 42.26 4.41 -20.16
CA LEU A 220 43.49 3.93 -20.85
C LEU A 220 44.09 4.96 -21.80
N ARG A 221 43.44 6.10 -22.04
CA ARG A 221 43.96 7.13 -22.93
C ARG A 221 45.20 7.83 -22.35
N PRO A 222 46.17 8.26 -23.21
CA PRO A 222 47.35 8.99 -22.75
C PRO A 222 47.08 10.30 -22.03
N ASP A 223 45.99 11.00 -22.41
CA ASP A 223 45.56 12.24 -21.78
C ASP A 223 45.02 12.01 -20.36
N TYR A 224 44.48 10.82 -20.07
CA TYR A 224 44.08 10.43 -18.72
C TYR A 224 45.31 10.20 -17.81
N ALA A 225 46.36 9.55 -18.33
CA ALA A 225 47.63 9.41 -17.60
C ALA A 225 48.23 10.78 -17.28
N ARG A 226 48.20 11.71 -18.25
CA ARG A 226 48.63 13.10 -18.03
C ARG A 226 47.87 13.81 -16.91
N ARG A 227 46.56 13.59 -16.83
CA ARG A 227 45.75 14.11 -15.74
C ARG A 227 46.19 13.56 -14.39
N GLN A 228 46.42 12.26 -14.28
CA GLN A 228 46.90 11.65 -13.04
C GLN A 228 48.24 12.21 -12.58
N GLU A 229 49.17 12.49 -13.52
CA GLU A 229 50.44 13.17 -13.22
C GLU A 229 50.20 14.56 -12.62
N ILE A 230 49.30 15.37 -13.23
CA ILE A 230 48.94 16.71 -12.73
C ILE A 230 48.30 16.63 -11.35
N GLU A 231 47.39 15.70 -11.11
CA GLU A 231 46.78 15.47 -9.79
C GLU A 231 47.78 15.02 -8.73
N GLY A 232 48.80 14.26 -9.14
CA GLY A 232 49.94 13.91 -8.29
C GLY A 232 50.75 15.15 -7.89
N MET A 233 51.08 16.01 -8.84
CA MET A 233 51.81 17.27 -8.60
C MET A 233 51.03 18.24 -7.70
N ILE A 234 49.69 18.35 -7.89
CA ILE A 234 48.82 19.20 -7.02
C ILE A 234 48.88 18.68 -5.58
N ARG A 235 48.74 17.37 -5.35
CA ARG A 235 48.87 16.76 -4.02
C ARG A 235 50.20 17.03 -3.34
N GLU A 236 51.28 17.00 -4.13
CA GLU A 236 52.61 17.30 -3.60
C GLU A 236 52.77 18.77 -3.22
N LEU A 237 52.18 19.71 -3.99
CA LEU A 237 52.08 21.13 -3.62
C LEU A 237 51.22 21.35 -2.41
N ASP A 238 50.11 20.63 -2.21
CA ASP A 238 49.28 20.73 -1.00
C ASP A 238 50.08 20.34 0.24
N VAL A 239 50.88 19.28 0.21
CA VAL A 239 51.76 18.88 1.30
C VAL A 239 52.80 19.97 1.59
N GLN A 240 53.39 20.57 0.53
CA GLN A 240 54.35 21.65 0.70
C GLN A 240 53.72 22.94 1.30
N ASP A 241 52.47 23.30 0.92
CA ASP A 241 51.74 24.42 1.52
C ASP A 241 51.44 24.20 3.02
N GLU A 242 51.09 22.96 3.40
CA GLU A 242 50.95 22.58 4.81
C GLU A 242 52.27 22.71 5.59
N GLU A 243 53.39 22.30 5.02
CA GLU A 243 54.71 22.45 5.67
C GLU A 243 55.08 23.92 5.88
N ILE A 244 54.88 24.76 4.87
CA ILE A 244 55.07 26.21 4.99
C ILE A 244 54.14 26.81 6.01
N GLY A 245 52.86 26.37 6.08
CA GLY A 245 51.93 26.78 7.12
C GLY A 245 52.44 26.50 8.54
N ARG A 246 53.13 25.39 8.74
CA ARG A 246 53.82 25.06 10.00
C ARG A 246 55.02 25.98 10.24
N GLU A 247 55.86 26.24 9.23
CA GLU A 247 56.98 27.18 9.31
C GLU A 247 56.50 28.61 9.69
N ILE A 248 55.43 29.10 9.02
CA ILE A 248 54.83 30.41 9.35
C ILE A 248 54.35 30.44 10.80
N THR A 249 53.71 29.35 11.27
CA THR A 249 53.24 29.26 12.66
C THR A 249 54.36 29.23 13.64
N ALA A 250 55.49 28.55 13.34
CA ALA A 250 56.69 28.54 14.16
C ALA A 250 57.35 29.91 14.28
N LEU A 251 57.33 30.72 13.23
CA LEU A 251 57.79 32.11 13.26
C LEU A 251 56.81 33.03 14.01
N ARG A 252 55.50 32.86 13.80
CA ARG A 252 54.44 33.74 14.29
C ARG A 252 54.24 33.62 15.77
N THR A 253 54.17 32.42 16.35
CA THR A 253 53.78 32.17 17.75
C THR A 253 54.75 32.85 18.72
N PRO A 254 56.07 32.61 18.66
CA PRO A 254 57.02 33.27 19.54
C PRO A 254 57.10 34.80 19.33
N ALA A 255 57.03 35.23 18.04
CA ALA A 255 57.11 36.65 17.71
C ALA A 255 55.91 37.44 18.27
N VAL A 256 54.68 36.97 18.07
CA VAL A 256 53.48 37.57 18.65
C VAL A 256 53.54 37.66 20.17
N HIS A 257 54.03 36.62 20.80
CA HIS A 257 54.19 36.60 22.27
C HIS A 257 55.21 37.67 22.73
N LEU A 258 56.32 37.81 22.04
CA LEU A 258 57.36 38.78 22.42
C LEU A 258 56.92 40.22 22.11
N PHE A 259 56.29 40.51 20.96
CA PHE A 259 55.79 41.82 20.59
C PHE A 259 54.70 42.31 21.56
N ARG A 260 53.79 41.42 22.04
CA ARG A 260 52.81 41.78 23.11
C ARG A 260 53.49 42.24 24.41
N LYS A 261 54.63 41.63 24.79
CA LYS A 261 55.41 42.04 25.95
C LYS A 261 56.14 43.34 25.69
N ALA A 262 56.71 43.51 24.46
CA ALA A 262 57.43 44.73 24.07
C ALA A 262 56.50 45.94 24.02
N GLU A 263 55.26 45.79 23.47
CA GLU A 263 54.26 46.86 23.48
C GLU A 263 53.95 47.35 24.92
N LYS A 264 53.71 46.37 25.82
CA LYS A 264 53.46 46.68 27.26
C LYS A 264 54.66 47.33 27.96
N ALA A 265 55.87 46.90 27.65
CA ALA A 265 57.10 47.45 28.25
C ALA A 265 57.36 48.86 27.77
N ALA A 266 57.19 49.11 26.45
CA ALA A 266 57.29 50.47 25.85
C ALA A 266 56.26 51.45 26.45
N GLY A 267 54.99 51.01 26.62
CA GLY A 267 53.96 51.81 27.25
C GLY A 267 54.26 52.15 28.71
N LYS A 268 54.86 51.22 29.49
CA LYS A 268 55.28 51.48 30.85
C LYS A 268 56.49 52.44 30.94
N ALA A 269 57.37 52.38 29.94
CA ALA A 269 58.55 53.26 29.90
C ALA A 269 58.22 54.67 29.35
N GLY A 270 56.98 54.94 28.95
CA GLY A 270 56.58 56.22 28.35
C GLY A 270 57.04 56.38 26.89
N GLU A 271 57.45 55.31 26.24
CA GLU A 271 57.88 55.27 24.83
C GLU A 271 56.67 55.10 23.91
N ASP A 272 55.69 56.02 23.95
CA ASP A 272 54.38 55.90 23.26
C ASP A 272 54.48 55.67 21.76
N THR A 273 55.49 56.27 21.13
CA THR A 273 55.71 56.08 19.67
C THR A 273 56.14 54.65 19.34
N ALA A 274 57.01 54.08 20.13
CA ALA A 274 57.45 52.69 19.96
C ALA A 274 56.31 51.72 20.29
N ALA A 275 55.56 51.98 21.36
CA ALA A 275 54.40 51.14 21.70
C ALA A 275 53.35 51.09 20.59
N LYS A 276 53.01 52.27 19.98
CA LYS A 276 52.08 52.33 18.84
C LYS A 276 52.58 51.65 17.56
N ALA A 277 53.91 51.76 17.31
CA ALA A 277 54.50 51.08 16.16
C ALA A 277 54.49 49.56 16.31
N ILE A 278 54.87 49.06 17.52
CA ILE A 278 54.84 47.61 17.84
C ILE A 278 53.41 47.10 17.83
N GLY A 279 52.40 47.83 18.34
CA GLY A 279 50.99 47.46 18.27
C GLY A 279 50.52 47.29 16.82
N ARG A 280 50.83 48.22 15.93
CA ARG A 280 50.49 48.13 14.48
C ARG A 280 51.16 46.88 13.83
N ALA A 281 52.42 46.61 14.11
CA ALA A 281 53.08 45.44 13.59
C ALA A 281 52.48 44.14 14.14
N LEU A 282 52.08 44.13 15.41
CA LEU A 282 51.38 43.01 16.05
C LEU A 282 50.00 42.77 15.44
N ASP A 283 49.20 43.82 15.22
CA ASP A 283 47.89 43.77 14.59
C ASP A 283 47.98 43.22 13.18
N ALA A 284 48.91 43.73 12.37
CA ALA A 284 49.17 43.23 11.02
C ALA A 284 49.63 41.74 11.02
N TYR A 285 50.44 41.37 11.98
CA TYR A 285 50.95 39.99 12.08
C TYR A 285 49.91 38.97 12.66
N THR A 286 48.95 39.46 13.41
CA THR A 286 47.84 38.62 13.93
C THR A 286 46.63 38.59 13.02
N ALA A 287 46.49 39.52 12.08
CA ALA A 287 45.47 39.51 11.05
C ALA A 287 45.62 38.25 10.13
N PRO A 288 44.56 37.83 9.42
CA PRO A 288 44.69 36.83 8.37
C PRO A 288 45.77 37.30 7.41
N LEU A 289 46.80 36.47 7.19
CA LEU A 289 47.91 36.81 6.31
C LEU A 289 47.39 37.04 4.89
N GLN A 290 47.39 38.30 4.45
CA GLN A 290 47.22 38.66 3.07
C GLN A 290 48.55 38.38 2.32
N ASP A 291 48.50 38.15 1.03
CA ASP A 291 49.66 37.74 0.22
C ASP A 291 50.84 38.73 0.15
N ASP A 292 50.86 39.79 0.96
CA ASP A 292 51.89 40.81 0.98
C ASP A 292 52.90 40.56 2.15
N GLY A 293 53.72 39.56 1.96
CA GLY A 293 54.82 39.22 2.88
C GLY A 293 55.88 40.34 2.99
N ASP A 294 56.06 41.16 1.96
CA ASP A 294 57.07 42.22 1.96
C ASP A 294 56.59 43.43 2.82
N THR A 295 55.32 43.79 2.76
CA THR A 295 54.73 44.84 3.64
C THR A 295 54.76 44.39 5.11
N LEU A 296 54.38 43.16 5.40
CA LEU A 296 54.45 42.62 6.77
C LEU A 296 55.87 42.57 7.31
N ALA A 297 56.82 42.09 6.53
CA ALA A 297 58.22 42.04 6.91
C ALA A 297 58.77 43.43 7.11
N GLY A 298 58.44 44.44 6.28
CA GLY A 298 58.84 45.81 6.44
C GLY A 298 58.28 46.48 7.71
N LEU A 299 57.00 46.15 8.08
CA LEU A 299 56.46 46.62 9.37
C LEU A 299 57.24 46.03 10.55
N ILE A 300 57.54 44.74 10.50
CA ILE A 300 58.31 44.06 11.56
C ILE A 300 59.74 44.58 11.63
N GLU A 301 60.38 44.77 10.48
CA GLU A 301 61.74 45.37 10.37
C GLU A 301 61.80 46.75 11.03
N SER A 302 60.78 47.58 10.88
CA SER A 302 60.72 48.91 11.46
C SER A 302 60.65 48.91 13.00
N VAL A 303 60.14 47.84 13.65
CA VAL A 303 60.00 47.74 15.11
C VAL A 303 61.12 46.88 15.78
N MET A 304 61.88 46.17 14.98
CA MET A 304 62.99 45.34 15.51
C MET A 304 64.05 46.11 16.31
N PRO A 305 64.52 47.30 15.85
CA PRO A 305 65.53 48.05 16.61
C PRO A 305 65.06 48.43 18.02
N ALA A 306 63.82 48.90 18.17
CA ALA A 306 63.22 49.21 19.47
C ALA A 306 63.07 47.97 20.34
N THR A 307 62.57 46.87 19.79
CA THR A 307 62.39 45.60 20.51
C THR A 307 63.76 45.05 21.00
N LEU A 308 64.76 45.07 20.13
CA LEU A 308 66.12 44.60 20.52
C LEU A 308 66.81 45.54 21.58
N ALA A 309 66.55 46.86 21.52
CA ALA A 309 67.01 47.75 22.57
C ALA A 309 66.42 47.42 23.93
N MET A 310 65.11 47.10 24.00
CA MET A 310 64.44 46.66 25.28
C MET A 310 65.05 45.32 25.77
N ILE A 311 65.35 44.38 24.87
CA ILE A 311 65.99 43.10 25.21
C ILE A 311 67.38 43.42 25.84
N ARG A 312 68.20 44.26 25.21
CA ARG A 312 69.54 44.64 25.67
C ARG A 312 69.52 45.38 27.01
N ARG A 313 68.47 46.20 27.26
CA ARG A 313 68.29 46.93 28.54
C ARG A 313 67.78 46.01 29.65
N GLY A 314 67.34 44.78 29.32
CA GLY A 314 66.74 43.85 30.29
C GLY A 314 65.27 44.05 30.56
N ASP A 315 64.59 44.99 29.85
CA ASP A 315 63.20 45.25 29.95
C ASP A 315 62.33 44.10 29.41
N LEU A 316 62.92 43.28 28.51
CA LEU A 316 62.35 42.08 27.89
C LEU A 316 63.27 40.90 28.03
N ALA A 317 62.79 39.82 28.65
CA ALA A 317 63.51 38.57 28.81
C ALA A 317 63.06 37.55 27.72
N LEU A 318 63.98 37.05 26.95
CA LEU A 318 63.77 35.92 26.05
C LEU A 318 63.69 34.62 26.87
N LYS A 319 62.63 33.81 26.62
CA LYS A 319 62.32 32.67 27.52
C LYS A 319 62.72 31.32 26.94
N ASN A 320 62.79 31.18 25.62
CA ASN A 320 63.09 29.94 24.97
C ASN A 320 64.05 30.10 23.80
N GLN A 321 64.55 28.99 23.25
CA GLN A 321 65.49 29.00 22.14
C GLN A 321 64.89 29.58 20.87
N GLU A 322 63.59 29.44 20.65
CA GLU A 322 62.89 29.97 19.49
C GLU A 322 62.86 31.52 19.52
N GLU A 323 62.52 32.10 20.69
CA GLU A 323 62.59 33.59 20.86
C GLU A 323 64.02 34.07 20.71
N ILE A 324 65.04 33.36 21.26
CA ILE A 324 66.47 33.70 21.13
C ILE A 324 66.86 33.67 19.66
N GLY A 325 66.50 32.58 18.91
CA GLY A 325 66.85 32.44 17.48
C GLY A 325 66.28 33.54 16.62
N LEU A 326 65.01 33.94 16.86
CA LEU A 326 64.29 34.94 16.05
C LEU A 326 64.73 36.39 16.35
N PHE A 327 65.18 36.68 17.59
CA PHE A 327 65.50 38.03 18.05
C PHE A 327 66.97 38.21 18.39
N SER A 328 67.85 37.30 17.95
CA SER A 328 69.32 37.48 18.10
C SER A 328 69.89 38.52 17.15
N ASP A 329 69.27 38.67 15.98
CA ASP A 329 69.65 39.60 14.89
C ASP A 329 68.42 40.29 14.33
N PRO A 330 68.52 41.61 13.99
CA PRO A 330 67.40 42.42 13.50
C PRO A 330 66.77 41.87 12.20
N ASP A 331 67.48 41.14 11.39
CA ASP A 331 67.05 40.70 10.06
C ASP A 331 66.48 39.27 10.09
N THR A 332 66.73 38.48 11.11
CA THR A 332 66.33 37.03 11.14
C THR A 332 64.85 36.83 10.99
N LEU A 333 64.01 37.49 11.81
CA LEU A 333 62.54 37.37 11.72
C LEU A 333 61.97 37.97 10.43
N PRO A 334 62.30 39.20 10.02
CA PRO A 334 61.83 39.78 8.74
C PRO A 334 62.21 38.94 7.53
N ALA A 335 63.48 38.49 7.47
CA ALA A 335 63.95 37.62 6.36
C ALA A 335 63.21 36.25 6.34
N GLY A 336 62.97 35.68 7.53
CA GLY A 336 62.17 34.47 7.67
C GLY A 336 60.78 34.60 7.11
N ILE A 337 60.09 35.71 7.46
CA ILE A 337 58.75 36.01 6.95
C ILE A 337 58.75 36.21 5.44
N ARG A 338 59.66 37.02 4.90
CA ARG A 338 59.77 37.23 3.44
C ARG A 338 59.95 35.90 2.71
N ARG A 339 60.86 35.04 3.20
CA ARG A 339 61.17 33.74 2.57
C ARG A 339 59.93 32.82 2.59
N THR A 340 59.32 32.63 3.73
CA THR A 340 58.20 31.71 3.86
C THR A 340 56.97 32.21 3.08
N MET A 341 56.64 33.50 3.13
CA MET A 341 55.52 34.09 2.38
C MET A 341 55.75 34.05 0.85
N ARG A 342 56.97 34.30 0.39
CA ARG A 342 57.32 34.16 -1.04
C ARG A 342 57.14 32.73 -1.49
N ARG A 343 57.67 31.73 -0.74
CA ARG A 343 57.52 30.34 -1.05
C ARG A 343 56.06 29.89 -1.08
N GLN A 344 55.26 30.37 -0.15
CA GLN A 344 53.82 30.11 -0.12
C GLN A 344 53.10 30.63 -1.34
N ARG A 345 53.43 31.87 -1.79
CA ARG A 345 52.91 32.46 -3.00
C ARG A 345 53.28 31.63 -4.25
N GLU A 346 54.54 31.29 -4.39
CA GLU A 346 55.05 30.43 -5.51
C GLU A 346 54.30 29.12 -5.61
N ILE A 347 54.06 28.44 -4.47
CA ILE A 347 53.32 27.18 -4.42
C ILE A 347 51.86 27.40 -4.84
N ARG A 348 51.19 28.44 -4.34
CA ARG A 348 49.81 28.75 -4.72
C ARG A 348 49.67 29.09 -6.21
N GLU A 349 50.62 29.83 -6.76
CA GLU A 349 50.66 30.16 -8.20
C GLU A 349 50.84 28.87 -9.02
N GLN A 350 51.80 28.01 -8.66
CA GLN A 350 52.03 26.74 -9.34
C GLN A 350 50.79 25.83 -9.28
N ARG A 351 50.16 25.76 -8.09
CA ARG A 351 48.93 24.98 -7.89
C ARG A 351 47.79 25.50 -8.77
N ALA A 352 47.57 26.81 -8.80
CA ALA A 352 46.54 27.42 -9.63
C ALA A 352 46.76 27.13 -11.13
N ALA A 353 48.02 27.23 -11.64
CA ALA A 353 48.34 26.90 -13.01
C ALA A 353 48.08 25.42 -13.35
N LEU A 354 48.43 24.52 -12.43
CA LEU A 354 48.14 23.09 -12.61
C LEU A 354 46.63 22.79 -12.55
N GLU A 355 45.87 23.44 -11.68
CA GLU A 355 44.42 23.32 -11.62
C GLU A 355 43.74 23.84 -12.91
N GLU A 356 44.19 24.94 -13.46
CA GLU A 356 43.75 25.45 -14.76
C GLU A 356 44.07 24.45 -15.87
N THR A 357 45.30 23.91 -15.91
CA THR A 357 45.72 22.89 -16.89
C THR A 357 44.87 21.64 -16.77
N ARG A 358 44.56 21.17 -15.54
CA ARG A 358 43.72 20.03 -15.29
C ARG A 358 42.28 20.29 -15.80
N ALA A 359 41.71 21.45 -15.50
CA ALA A 359 40.35 21.82 -15.91
C ALA A 359 40.22 21.90 -17.45
N ALA A 360 41.28 22.24 -18.16
CA ALA A 360 41.29 22.31 -19.62
C ALA A 360 41.38 20.96 -20.31
N LEU A 361 41.60 19.85 -19.55
CA LEU A 361 41.68 18.52 -20.14
C LEU A 361 40.27 17.99 -20.48
N PRO A 362 40.02 17.58 -21.75
CA PRO A 362 38.69 17.11 -22.19
C PRO A 362 38.18 15.88 -21.39
N ASN A 363 39.12 15.01 -21.00
CA ASN A 363 38.80 13.76 -20.30
C ASN A 363 38.19 13.94 -18.90
N VAL A 364 38.29 15.13 -18.30
CA VAL A 364 37.62 15.43 -17.00
C VAL A 364 36.14 15.49 -17.18
N ILE A 365 35.65 16.17 -18.21
CA ILE A 365 34.22 16.29 -18.54
C ILE A 365 33.69 14.96 -19.03
N ASP A 366 34.44 14.26 -19.91
CA ASP A 366 34.05 12.96 -20.46
C ASP A 366 33.89 11.90 -19.33
N GLU A 367 34.80 11.84 -18.36
CA GLU A 367 34.72 10.89 -17.24
C GLU A 367 33.54 11.19 -16.33
N GLN A 368 33.28 12.46 -16.03
CA GLN A 368 32.11 12.86 -15.24
C GLN A 368 30.81 12.45 -15.94
N HIS A 369 30.75 12.67 -17.26
CA HIS A 369 29.58 12.33 -18.06
C HIS A 369 29.35 10.82 -18.10
N LEU A 370 30.36 10.02 -18.41
CA LEU A 370 30.27 8.57 -18.44
C LEU A 370 29.97 7.98 -17.06
N THR A 371 30.57 8.50 -16.00
CA THR A 371 30.30 8.04 -14.64
C THR A 371 28.85 8.33 -14.24
N ALA A 372 28.33 9.51 -14.59
CA ALA A 372 26.94 9.86 -14.35
C ALA A 372 25.96 9.00 -15.17
N GLU A 373 26.34 8.67 -16.41
CA GLU A 373 25.58 7.78 -17.29
C GLU A 373 25.49 6.36 -16.72
N VAL A 374 26.62 5.75 -16.32
CA VAL A 374 26.64 4.43 -15.67
C VAL A 374 25.76 4.42 -14.42
N ALA A 375 25.88 5.44 -13.57
CA ALA A 375 25.07 5.55 -12.35
C ALA A 375 23.56 5.75 -12.65
N ARG A 376 23.22 6.40 -13.76
CA ARG A 376 21.83 6.57 -14.21
C ARG A 376 21.26 5.24 -14.67
N LEU A 377 21.97 4.54 -15.54
CA LEU A 377 21.55 3.25 -16.10
C LEU A 377 21.43 2.18 -15.01
N GLN A 378 22.36 2.12 -14.07
CA GLN A 378 22.31 1.19 -12.93
C GLN A 378 21.08 1.44 -12.06
N ARG A 379 20.74 2.69 -11.75
CA ARG A 379 19.52 3.03 -11.02
C ARG A 379 18.26 2.63 -11.78
N GLU A 380 18.21 2.87 -13.09
CA GLU A 380 17.08 2.47 -13.91
C GLU A 380 16.91 0.95 -13.93
N ARG A 381 18.01 0.21 -14.04
CA ARG A 381 18.05 -1.26 -13.95
C ARG A 381 17.49 -1.76 -12.60
N GLU A 382 17.87 -1.15 -11.47
CA GLU A 382 17.35 -1.50 -10.15
C GLU A 382 15.83 -1.29 -10.05
N VAL A 383 15.33 -0.17 -10.59
CA VAL A 383 13.88 0.12 -10.61
C VAL A 383 13.14 -0.93 -11.45
N LYS A 384 13.65 -1.29 -12.63
CA LYS A 384 13.04 -2.32 -13.50
C LYS A 384 13.11 -3.71 -12.87
N ALA A 385 14.22 -4.05 -12.20
CA ALA A 385 14.36 -5.32 -11.47
C ALA A 385 13.36 -5.44 -10.33
N ALA A 386 13.16 -4.38 -9.56
CA ALA A 386 12.15 -4.34 -8.50
C ALA A 386 10.73 -4.44 -9.05
N ALA A 387 10.44 -3.81 -10.19
CA ALA A 387 9.13 -3.90 -10.85
C ALA A 387 8.86 -5.32 -11.38
N ARG A 388 9.87 -5.97 -11.98
CA ARG A 388 9.79 -7.38 -12.39
C ARG A 388 9.48 -8.30 -11.22
N ALA A 389 10.21 -8.17 -10.11
CA ALA A 389 10.00 -8.99 -8.92
C ALA A 389 8.58 -8.85 -8.35
N ARG A 390 8.00 -7.64 -8.41
CA ARG A 390 6.60 -7.41 -8.01
C ARG A 390 5.62 -8.12 -8.95
N ALA A 391 5.85 -8.05 -10.26
CA ALA A 391 5.00 -8.74 -11.24
C ALA A 391 5.06 -10.26 -11.09
N GLU A 392 6.25 -10.84 -10.87
CA GLU A 392 6.44 -12.26 -10.59
C GLU A 392 5.76 -12.68 -9.26
N GLY A 393 5.87 -11.87 -8.21
CA GLY A 393 5.16 -12.10 -6.95
C GLY A 393 3.63 -12.05 -7.09
N GLN A 394 3.10 -11.12 -7.88
CA GLN A 394 1.66 -11.06 -8.19
C GLN A 394 1.21 -12.29 -8.98
N GLN A 395 2.01 -12.75 -9.91
CA GLN A 395 1.76 -13.96 -10.69
C GLN A 395 1.66 -15.20 -9.80
N GLU A 396 2.56 -15.37 -8.83
CA GLU A 396 2.56 -16.49 -7.88
C GLU A 396 1.32 -16.46 -6.97
N ILE A 397 0.95 -15.27 -6.48
CA ILE A 397 -0.29 -15.07 -5.68
C ILE A 397 -1.51 -15.46 -6.50
N SER A 398 -1.59 -15.00 -7.75
CA SER A 398 -2.71 -15.30 -8.65
C SER A 398 -2.78 -16.80 -8.96
N GLN A 399 -1.65 -17.45 -9.17
CA GLN A 399 -1.58 -18.91 -9.43
C GLN A 399 -2.12 -19.71 -8.24
N THR A 400 -1.69 -19.39 -7.03
CA THR A 400 -2.15 -20.03 -5.81
C THR A 400 -3.64 -19.81 -5.58
N SER A 401 -4.11 -18.58 -5.80
CA SER A 401 -5.53 -18.24 -5.65
C SER A 401 -6.39 -18.93 -6.70
N TYR A 402 -5.91 -19.03 -7.95
CA TYR A 402 -6.60 -19.73 -9.02
C TYR A 402 -6.81 -21.23 -8.70
N ALA A 403 -5.77 -21.89 -8.21
CA ALA A 403 -5.88 -23.31 -7.84
C ALA A 403 -6.93 -23.54 -6.75
N ARG A 404 -6.94 -22.70 -5.71
CA ARG A 404 -7.92 -22.78 -4.62
C ARG A 404 -9.36 -22.50 -5.07
N GLU A 405 -9.56 -21.44 -5.86
CA GLU A 405 -10.91 -21.10 -6.34
C GLU A 405 -11.43 -22.14 -7.36
N ARG A 406 -10.55 -22.74 -8.15
CA ARG A 406 -10.90 -23.85 -9.06
C ARG A 406 -11.45 -25.06 -8.28
N GLU A 407 -10.80 -25.45 -7.20
CA GLU A 407 -11.26 -26.54 -6.34
C GLU A 407 -12.60 -26.19 -5.67
N SER A 408 -12.75 -24.94 -5.20
CA SER A 408 -14.01 -24.44 -4.64
C SER A 408 -15.15 -24.50 -5.66
N LEU A 409 -14.91 -24.07 -6.90
CA LEU A 409 -15.91 -24.10 -7.98
C LEU A 409 -16.35 -25.54 -8.30
N GLN A 410 -15.40 -26.45 -8.39
CA GLN A 410 -15.69 -27.87 -8.65
C GLN A 410 -16.53 -28.49 -7.53
N SER A 411 -16.19 -28.19 -6.28
CA SER A 411 -16.96 -28.66 -5.10
C SER A 411 -18.39 -28.11 -5.12
N ARG A 412 -18.57 -26.82 -5.41
CA ARG A 412 -19.88 -26.19 -5.49
C ARG A 412 -20.73 -26.72 -6.67
N ALA A 413 -20.12 -26.89 -7.84
CA ALA A 413 -20.80 -27.49 -8.98
C ALA A 413 -21.25 -28.93 -8.70
N THR A 414 -20.43 -29.72 -8.02
CA THR A 414 -20.76 -31.08 -7.58
C THR A 414 -21.95 -31.08 -6.60
N ALA A 415 -21.96 -30.13 -5.63
CA ALA A 415 -23.08 -30.01 -4.69
C ALA A 415 -24.39 -29.60 -5.41
N LEU A 416 -24.33 -28.64 -6.36
CA LEU A 416 -25.47 -28.23 -7.17
C LEU A 416 -26.00 -29.32 -8.08
N ALA A 417 -25.12 -30.08 -8.73
CA ALA A 417 -25.50 -31.16 -9.60
C ALA A 417 -26.04 -32.40 -8.85
N LYS A 418 -25.74 -32.52 -7.54
CA LYS A 418 -25.98 -33.71 -6.71
C LYS A 418 -25.35 -34.99 -7.29
N ARG A 419 -24.29 -34.84 -8.08
CA ARG A 419 -23.47 -35.87 -8.69
C ARG A 419 -22.08 -35.33 -8.97
N GLU A 420 -21.12 -36.21 -9.20
CA GLU A 420 -19.76 -35.78 -9.49
C GLU A 420 -19.72 -34.91 -10.77
N VAL A 421 -19.08 -33.73 -10.68
CA VAL A 421 -18.86 -32.79 -11.79
C VAL A 421 -17.38 -32.65 -12.02
N MET A 422 -16.92 -32.82 -13.26
CA MET A 422 -15.57 -32.46 -13.68
C MET A 422 -15.61 -31.18 -14.51
N ILE A 423 -14.91 -30.14 -14.03
CA ILE A 423 -14.81 -28.88 -14.74
C ILE A 423 -13.46 -28.83 -15.47
N SER A 424 -13.51 -28.79 -16.79
CA SER A 424 -12.34 -28.51 -17.63
C SER A 424 -12.03 -27.01 -17.61
N ALA A 425 -11.44 -26.52 -16.52
CA ALA A 425 -10.98 -25.14 -16.45
C ALA A 425 -9.71 -24.99 -17.30
N PRO A 426 -9.58 -23.90 -18.10
CA PRO A 426 -8.37 -23.64 -18.85
C PRO A 426 -7.19 -23.46 -17.90
N ASP A 427 -6.06 -24.07 -18.24
CA ASP A 427 -4.83 -23.85 -17.49
C ASP A 427 -4.40 -22.38 -17.60
N LEU A 428 -3.68 -21.90 -16.59
CA LEU A 428 -3.05 -20.60 -16.67
C LEU A 428 -2.01 -20.61 -17.81
N PRO A 429 -1.90 -19.55 -18.62
CA PRO A 429 -0.94 -19.53 -19.70
C PRO A 429 0.48 -19.74 -19.17
N PRO A 430 1.36 -20.45 -19.91
CA PRO A 430 2.74 -20.67 -19.49
C PRO A 430 3.47 -19.33 -19.34
N THR A 431 4.39 -19.28 -18.40
CA THR A 431 5.21 -18.09 -18.05
C THR A 431 6.27 -17.79 -19.10
#